data_77dd0de16ab09af8a2da377226958561
#
_entry.id   77dd0de16ab09af8a2da377226958561
#
_cell.length_a   1.000
_cell.length_b   1.000
_cell.length_c   1.000
_cell.angle_alpha   90.00
_cell.angle_beta   90.00
_cell.angle_gamma   90.00
#
_symmetry.space_group_name_H-M   'P 1'
#
loop_
_entity.id
_entity.type
_entity.pdbx_description
1 polymer ?
#
loop_
_entity_poly.entity_id
_entity_poly.type
_entity_poly.pdbx_seq_one_letter_code
_entity_poly.pdbx_strand_id
1 'polypeptide(L)'
;MSSTSNLEPISPSDAVEWYLDHRRDDVRTATLRKQDSALGIFVDWTEEVGIDDTNDVGGRQLMRFKTWRKNETNVNTVSLNGNLAILRRFLVFC
;
A
#
# COMPACT_ATOMS: atom_id res chain seq x y z
N MET A 1 -24.06 7.95 -12.98
CA MET A 1 -23.31 7.95 -12.42
C MET A 1 -22.70 7.03 -11.85
N SER A 2 -22.76 6.48 -11.64
CA SER A 2 -22.32 5.57 -11.01
C SER A 2 -20.97 5.10 -11.12
N SER A 3 -20.37 5.03 -12.21
CA SER A 3 -18.98 4.57 -12.33
C SER A 3 -18.02 5.45 -11.57
N THR A 4 -18.33 6.71 -11.43
CA THR A 4 -17.48 7.62 -10.67
C THR A 4 -17.48 7.32 -9.18
N SER A 5 -18.54 6.71 -8.67
CA SER A 5 -18.59 6.38 -7.26
C SER A 5 -17.55 5.32 -6.86
N ASN A 6 -17.12 4.50 -7.82
CA ASN A 6 -16.10 3.49 -7.56
C ASN A 6 -14.70 4.08 -7.44
N LEU A 7 -14.54 5.36 -7.84
CA LEU A 7 -13.26 6.03 -7.84
C LEU A 7 -13.25 7.20 -6.85
N GLU A 8 -14.05 7.11 -5.80
CA GLU A 8 -14.04 8.14 -4.78
C GLU A 8 -12.64 8.27 -4.20
N PRO A 9 -12.15 9.51 -4.04
CA PRO A 9 -10.84 9.72 -3.46
C PRO A 9 -10.76 9.14 -2.06
N ILE A 10 -9.67 8.45 -1.77
CA ILE A 10 -9.40 7.95 -0.43
C ILE A 10 -7.91 8.12 -0.18
N SER A 11 -7.54 8.74 0.93
CA SER A 11 -6.14 8.92 1.26
C SER A 11 -5.48 7.56 1.50
N PRO A 12 -4.17 7.43 1.20
CA PRO A 12 -3.47 6.18 1.45
C PRO A 12 -3.58 5.72 2.91
N SER A 13 -3.51 6.63 3.86
CA SER A 13 -3.64 6.32 5.28
C SER A 13 -5.00 5.71 5.61
N ASP A 14 -6.07 6.33 5.13
CA ASP A 14 -7.43 5.84 5.37
C ASP A 14 -7.67 4.50 4.67
N ALA A 15 -7.15 4.36 3.45
CA ALA A 15 -7.27 3.11 2.70
C ALA A 15 -6.58 1.96 3.42
N VAL A 16 -5.42 2.20 4.00
CA VAL A 16 -4.69 1.19 4.76
C VAL A 16 -5.47 0.76 6.00
N GLU A 17 -6.01 1.71 6.74
CA GLU A 17 -6.82 1.40 7.92
C GLU A 17 -8.02 0.55 7.54
N TRP A 18 -8.71 0.91 6.47
CA TRP A 18 -9.87 0.17 5.99
C TRP A 18 -9.49 -1.25 5.58
N TYR A 19 -8.39 -1.39 4.85
CA TYR A 19 -7.92 -2.70 4.41
C TYR A 19 -7.54 -3.59 5.59
N LEU A 20 -6.79 -3.07 6.55
CA LEU A 20 -6.37 -3.84 7.72
C LEU A 20 -7.55 -4.25 8.60
N ASP A 21 -8.53 -3.37 8.75
CA ASP A 21 -9.75 -3.66 9.46
C ASP A 21 -10.51 -4.81 8.82
N HIS A 22 -10.59 -4.78 7.50
CA HIS A 22 -11.28 -5.82 6.74
C HIS A 22 -10.55 -7.18 6.85
N ARG A 23 -9.22 -7.16 6.96
CA ARG A 23 -8.42 -8.38 7.03
C ARG A 23 -8.26 -8.91 8.44
N ARG A 24 -8.61 -8.16 9.44
CA ARG A 24 -8.34 -8.48 10.83
C ARG A 24 -8.83 -9.86 11.25
N ASP A 25 -10.00 -10.26 10.78
CA ASP A 25 -10.59 -11.53 11.13
C ASP A 25 -10.15 -12.68 10.23
N ASP A 26 -9.52 -12.38 9.10
CA ASP A 26 -9.17 -13.39 8.10
C ASP A 26 -7.74 -13.87 8.21
N VAL A 27 -6.88 -13.16 8.92
CA VAL A 27 -5.47 -13.49 9.01
C VAL A 27 -5.02 -13.51 10.47
N ARG A 28 -3.91 -14.21 10.72
CA ARG A 28 -3.33 -14.26 12.06
C ARG A 28 -2.71 -12.91 12.42
N THR A 29 -2.61 -12.65 13.72
CA THR A 29 -2.04 -11.41 14.22
C THR A 29 -0.65 -11.13 13.67
N ALA A 30 0.20 -12.16 13.58
CA ALA A 30 1.56 -11.98 13.04
C ALA A 30 1.53 -11.54 11.57
N THR A 31 0.65 -12.12 10.76
CA THR A 31 0.48 -11.75 9.37
C THR A 31 -0.05 -10.32 9.24
N LEU A 32 -1.02 -9.97 10.09
CA LEU A 32 -1.60 -8.62 10.09
C LEU A 32 -0.53 -7.58 10.42
N ARG A 33 0.33 -7.83 11.39
CA ARG A 33 1.43 -6.94 11.76
C ARG A 33 2.41 -6.75 10.60
N LYS A 34 2.69 -7.82 9.88
CA LYS A 34 3.59 -7.77 8.73
C LYS A 34 3.00 -6.89 7.64
N GLN A 35 1.70 -7.04 7.37
CA GLN A 35 1.01 -6.21 6.39
C GLN A 35 0.96 -4.75 6.84
N ASP A 36 0.69 -4.51 8.12
CA ASP A 36 0.66 -3.17 8.69
C ASP A 36 2.01 -2.46 8.51
N SER A 37 3.11 -3.14 8.81
CA SER A 37 4.44 -2.58 8.64
C SER A 37 4.72 -2.21 7.18
N ALA A 38 4.43 -3.12 6.25
CA ALA A 38 4.67 -2.88 4.83
C ALA A 38 3.83 -1.72 4.31
N LEU A 39 2.56 -1.67 4.70
CA LEU A 39 1.65 -0.63 4.26
C LEU A 39 1.96 0.72 4.91
N GLY A 40 2.46 0.71 6.13
CA GLY A 40 2.92 1.93 6.80
C GLY A 40 4.05 2.60 6.04
N ILE A 41 4.99 1.82 5.55
CA ILE A 41 6.10 2.32 4.74
C ILE A 41 5.55 2.91 3.44
N PHE A 42 4.58 2.26 2.83
CA PHE A 42 3.93 2.76 1.63
C PHE A 42 3.26 4.12 1.87
N VAL A 43 2.54 4.26 2.99
CA VAL A 43 1.89 5.53 3.34
C VAL A 43 2.93 6.63 3.50
N ASP A 44 4.04 6.37 4.18
CA ASP A 44 5.11 7.34 4.32
C ASP A 44 5.63 7.81 2.97
N TRP A 45 5.81 6.88 2.03
CA TRP A 45 6.26 7.21 0.69
C TRP A 45 5.24 8.09 -0.04
N THR A 46 3.94 7.78 0.07
CA THR A 46 2.91 8.59 -0.59
C THR A 46 2.89 10.01 -0.07
N GLU A 47 3.13 10.19 1.23
CA GLU A 47 3.21 11.53 1.82
C GLU A 47 4.42 12.29 1.29
N GLU A 48 5.55 11.61 1.16
CA GLU A 48 6.78 12.21 0.68
C GLU A 48 6.67 12.67 -0.77
N VAL A 49 6.02 11.89 -1.63
CA VAL A 49 5.88 12.24 -3.05
C VAL A 49 4.61 13.01 -3.38
N GLY A 50 3.75 13.24 -2.39
CA GLY A 50 2.56 14.07 -2.57
C GLY A 50 1.37 13.36 -3.20
N ILE A 51 1.23 12.06 -3.01
CA ILE A 51 0.07 11.32 -3.49
C ILE A 51 -1.02 11.37 -2.42
N ASP A 52 -2.12 12.03 -2.73
CA ASP A 52 -3.22 12.21 -1.78
C ASP A 52 -4.35 11.19 -1.97
N ASP A 53 -4.40 10.55 -3.14
CA ASP A 53 -5.49 9.65 -3.49
C ASP A 53 -4.91 8.30 -3.88
N THR A 54 -5.34 7.25 -3.18
CA THR A 54 -4.88 5.88 -3.43
C THR A 54 -5.18 5.43 -4.86
N ASN A 55 -6.22 5.96 -5.47
CA ASN A 55 -6.58 5.63 -6.85
C ASN A 55 -5.54 6.13 -7.87
N ASP A 56 -4.67 7.04 -7.47
CA ASP A 56 -3.60 7.53 -8.33
C ASP A 56 -2.39 6.58 -8.37
N VAL A 57 -2.39 5.55 -7.54
CA VAL A 57 -1.27 4.62 -7.48
C VAL A 57 -1.51 3.47 -8.45
N GLY A 58 -0.75 3.47 -9.53
CA GLY A 58 -0.78 2.40 -10.51
C GLY A 58 0.56 1.69 -10.59
N GLY A 59 0.75 0.85 -11.62
CA GLY A 59 1.98 0.10 -11.80
C GLY A 59 3.22 0.97 -11.86
N ARG A 60 3.10 2.12 -12.52
CA ARG A 60 4.23 3.06 -12.64
C ARG A 60 4.63 3.62 -11.27
N GLN A 61 3.66 3.92 -10.44
CA GLN A 61 3.92 4.42 -9.10
C GLN A 61 4.55 3.34 -8.20
N LEU A 62 4.12 2.11 -8.36
CA LEU A 62 4.73 1.00 -7.63
C LEU A 62 6.20 0.80 -8.01
N MET A 63 6.55 1.02 -9.28
CA MET A 63 7.95 0.98 -9.72
C MET A 63 8.77 2.08 -9.03
N ARG A 64 8.21 3.26 -8.90
CA ARG A 64 8.85 4.37 -8.19
C ARG A 64 9.04 4.05 -6.72
N PHE A 65 8.02 3.46 -6.10
CA PHE A 65 8.10 3.02 -4.71
C PHE A 65 9.24 2.00 -4.54
N LYS A 66 9.33 1.04 -5.45
CA LYS A 66 10.39 0.03 -5.41
C LYS A 66 11.77 0.68 -5.42
N THR A 67 11.98 1.63 -6.31
CA THR A 67 13.25 2.34 -6.42
C THR A 67 13.55 3.14 -5.15
N TRP A 68 12.55 3.85 -4.65
CA TRP A 68 12.68 4.63 -3.44
C TRP A 68 13.06 3.76 -2.23
N ARG A 69 12.36 2.65 -2.06
CA ARG A 69 12.58 1.74 -0.96
C ARG A 69 14.00 1.17 -0.98
N LYS A 70 14.45 0.81 -2.17
CA LYS A 70 15.76 0.24 -2.37
C LYS A 70 16.87 1.23 -2.02
N ASN A 71 16.66 2.50 -2.37
CA ASN A 71 17.65 3.55 -2.13
C ASN A 71 17.67 4.01 -0.67
N GLU A 72 16.51 4.05 -0.02
CA GLU A 72 16.40 4.59 1.33
C GLU A 72 16.91 3.64 2.42
N THR A 73 16.64 2.35 2.28
CA THR A 73 16.85 1.43 3.39
C THR A 73 17.74 0.25 3.06
N ASN A 74 18.25 0.17 1.85
CA ASN A 74 19.14 -0.93 1.46
C ASN A 74 18.55 -2.30 1.79
N VAL A 75 17.23 -2.47 1.61
CA VAL A 75 16.57 -3.74 1.89
C VAL A 75 16.98 -4.78 0.84
N ASN A 76 16.96 -6.06 1.24
CA ASN A 76 17.26 -7.11 0.30
C ASN A 76 16.06 -7.35 -0.64
N THR A 77 16.35 -8.00 -1.77
CA THR A 77 15.35 -8.22 -2.82
C THR A 77 14.16 -9.07 -2.34
N VAL A 78 14.41 -10.03 -1.47
CA VAL A 78 13.34 -10.91 -0.98
C VAL A 78 12.33 -10.13 -0.16
N SER A 79 12.79 -9.29 0.77
CA SER A 79 11.91 -8.45 1.58
C SER A 79 11.15 -7.46 0.72
N LEU A 80 11.82 -6.86 -0.25
CA LEU A 80 11.19 -5.90 -1.15
C LEU A 80 10.08 -6.55 -1.98
N ASN A 81 10.32 -7.72 -2.53
CA ASN A 81 9.31 -8.44 -3.31
C ASN A 81 8.12 -8.84 -2.45
N GLY A 82 8.35 -9.22 -1.20
CA GLY A 82 7.28 -9.50 -0.25
C GLY A 82 6.41 -8.29 0.00
N ASN A 83 7.02 -7.13 0.20
CA ASN A 83 6.29 -5.88 0.41
C ASN A 83 5.48 -5.51 -0.82
N LEU A 84 6.04 -5.68 -2.02
CA LEU A 84 5.31 -5.38 -3.26
C LEU A 84 4.11 -6.29 -3.46
N ALA A 85 4.22 -7.55 -3.07
CA ALA A 85 3.08 -8.47 -3.14
C ALA A 85 1.93 -8.01 -2.22
N ILE A 86 2.26 -7.55 -1.02
CA ILE A 86 1.28 -7.00 -0.09
C ILE A 86 0.62 -5.76 -0.68
N LEU A 87 1.39 -4.87 -1.26
CA LEU A 87 0.87 -3.65 -1.88
C LEU A 87 -0.05 -3.95 -3.04
N ARG A 88 0.28 -4.92 -3.87
CA ARG A 88 -0.58 -5.31 -4.99
C ARG A 88 -1.93 -5.82 -4.52
N ARG A 89 -1.96 -6.64 -3.48
CA ARG A 89 -3.21 -7.12 -2.90
C ARG A 89 -4.03 -5.97 -2.33
N PHE A 90 -3.37 -5.06 -1.64
CA PHE A 90 -4.02 -3.88 -1.07
C PHE A 90 -4.66 -3.03 -2.17
N LEU A 91 -3.92 -2.76 -3.24
CA LEU A 91 -4.43 -1.92 -4.32
C LEU A 91 -5.59 -2.58 -5.08
N VAL A 92 -5.57 -3.88 -5.22
CA VAL A 92 -6.68 -4.62 -5.84
C VAL A 92 -7.94 -4.52 -4.97
N PHE A 93 -7.77 -4.58 -3.65
CA PHE A 93 -8.87 -4.43 -2.71
C PHE A 93 -9.50 -3.04 -2.80
N CYS A 94 -8.67 -2.01 -2.89
CA CYS A 94 -9.13 -0.64 -3.06
C CYS A 94 -9.55 -0.37 -4.49
#